data_854b0df8d805ed7481b53f19a5e1b6bf
#
_entry.id   854b0df8d805ed7481b53f19a5e1b6bf
#
_cell.length_a   1.000
_cell.length_b   1.000
_cell.length_c   1.000
_cell.angle_alpha   90.00
_cell.angle_beta   90.00
_cell.angle_gamma   90.00
#
_symmetry.space_group_name_H-M   'P 1'
#
loop_
_entity.id
_entity.type
_entity.pdbx_description
1 polymer ?
#
loop_
_entity_poly.entity_id
_entity_poly.type
_entity_poly.pdbx_seq_one_letter_code
_entity_poly.pdbx_strand_id
1 'polypeptide(L)'
;MKYINRRLTIEKISLQKIANKFGTPFYSYSYSKLKENINNFKKSFRSFSPLICFAVKSNTNVNIIREIKKFGLGADVVSVGELMMALKAGINPSKIVFSGVGKTTSEISFAIDKKILLINAESLSEIKEINRIAKSKNKRIKIGVRLNPNTDAKTLSQISTGKKENKFGVNKNTFYEIINYCKNSKNIDLKCLSVHIGSQILDHRPYEKMLKAVSQILNKTNHKFEFIDLGGGMGITYTDKNKKLNYKKYNTAILKFLRKHKVKIIFEPGRSIIGDTGTLVSKIIYIKAVSYTHLTLPTIPTV
;
A
#
# COMPACT_ATOMS: atom_id res chain seq x y z
N MET A 1 -2.70 23.53 -3.74
CA MET A 1 -3.28 24.80 -3.27
C MET A 1 -2.47 25.98 -3.78
N LYS A 2 -3.15 27.10 -4.11
CA LYS A 2 -2.49 28.36 -4.55
C LYS A 2 -3.32 29.55 -4.07
N TYR A 3 -2.65 30.68 -3.78
CA TYR A 3 -3.32 31.95 -3.63
C TYR A 3 -3.60 32.56 -5.01
N ILE A 4 -4.86 32.86 -5.30
CA ILE A 4 -5.30 33.59 -6.50
C ILE A 4 -6.12 34.76 -5.98
N ASN A 5 -5.74 35.99 -6.34
CA ASN A 5 -6.38 37.22 -5.88
C ASN A 5 -6.62 37.24 -4.35
N ARG A 6 -5.57 36.94 -3.58
CA ARG A 6 -5.56 36.86 -2.11
C ARG A 6 -6.52 35.79 -1.51
N ARG A 7 -7.08 34.90 -2.31
CA ARG A 7 -7.95 33.80 -1.85
C ARG A 7 -7.24 32.48 -2.01
N LEU A 8 -7.24 31.66 -0.96
CA LEU A 8 -6.70 30.31 -1.02
C LEU A 8 -7.66 29.44 -1.86
N THR A 9 -7.09 28.79 -2.88
CA THR A 9 -7.85 28.00 -3.86
C THR A 9 -7.32 26.57 -3.98
N ILE A 10 -8.22 25.64 -4.26
CA ILE A 10 -7.93 24.29 -4.74
C ILE A 10 -8.58 24.15 -6.12
N GLU A 11 -7.80 23.74 -7.14
CA GLU A 11 -8.28 23.61 -8.53
C GLU A 11 -9.02 24.86 -9.06
N LYS A 12 -8.52 26.04 -8.72
CA LYS A 12 -9.13 27.36 -9.05
C LYS A 12 -10.43 27.68 -8.31
N ILE A 13 -10.92 26.79 -7.43
CA ILE A 13 -12.10 27.03 -6.60
C ILE A 13 -11.65 27.60 -5.25
N SER A 14 -12.23 28.73 -4.82
CA SER A 14 -11.93 29.30 -3.51
C SER A 14 -12.42 28.36 -2.39
N LEU A 15 -11.53 28.07 -1.42
CA LEU A 15 -11.90 27.28 -0.24
C LEU A 15 -13.00 27.97 0.57
N GLN A 16 -13.04 29.31 0.58
CA GLN A 16 -14.13 30.07 1.22
C GLN A 16 -15.49 29.76 0.57
N LYS A 17 -15.56 29.67 -0.77
CA LYS A 17 -16.82 29.29 -1.46
C LYS A 17 -17.27 27.89 -1.07
N ILE A 18 -16.33 26.94 -0.94
CA ILE A 18 -16.62 25.58 -0.53
C ILE A 18 -17.14 25.58 0.92
N ALA A 19 -16.44 26.30 1.82
CA ALA A 19 -16.84 26.42 3.22
C ALA A 19 -18.22 27.05 3.40
N ASN A 20 -18.55 28.08 2.62
CA ASN A 20 -19.87 28.73 2.66
C ASN A 20 -20.98 27.80 2.17
N LYS A 21 -20.68 26.88 1.21
CA LYS A 21 -21.67 25.98 0.66
C LYS A 21 -21.90 24.73 1.51
N PHE A 22 -20.86 24.17 2.09
CA PHE A 22 -20.89 22.85 2.76
C PHE A 22 -20.69 22.93 4.28
N GLY A 23 -20.36 24.09 4.83
CA GLY A 23 -19.96 24.25 6.22
C GLY A 23 -18.50 23.84 6.45
N THR A 24 -18.08 23.87 7.72
CA THR A 24 -16.77 23.40 8.19
C THR A 24 -16.96 22.55 9.45
N PRO A 25 -16.07 21.58 9.78
CA PRO A 25 -14.88 21.20 9.02
C PRO A 25 -15.18 20.26 7.84
N PHE A 26 -14.30 20.22 6.83
CA PHE A 26 -14.36 19.25 5.73
C PHE A 26 -12.98 18.96 5.16
N TYR A 27 -12.84 17.80 4.51
CA TYR A 27 -11.70 17.48 3.66
C TYR A 27 -12.03 17.80 2.20
N SER A 28 -11.14 18.54 1.54
CA SER A 28 -11.18 18.78 0.10
C SER A 28 -10.04 18.06 -0.59
N TYR A 29 -10.32 17.32 -1.65
CA TYR A 29 -9.31 16.56 -2.40
C TYR A 29 -9.13 17.13 -3.79
N SER A 30 -7.86 17.32 -4.20
CA SER A 30 -7.51 17.77 -5.55
C SER A 30 -7.46 16.58 -6.51
N TYR A 31 -8.36 16.55 -7.49
CA TYR A 31 -8.37 15.52 -8.52
C TYR A 31 -7.16 15.64 -9.47
N SER A 32 -6.78 16.87 -9.84
CA SER A 32 -5.61 17.09 -10.71
C SER A 32 -4.33 16.62 -10.04
N LYS A 33 -4.18 16.82 -8.72
CA LYS A 33 -3.03 16.33 -7.97
C LYS A 33 -3.03 14.81 -7.86
N LEU A 34 -4.18 14.19 -7.60
CA LEU A 34 -4.32 12.74 -7.62
C LEU A 34 -3.92 12.15 -8.98
N LYS A 35 -4.42 12.73 -10.07
CA LYS A 35 -4.07 12.33 -11.44
C LYS A 35 -2.57 12.46 -11.71
N GLU A 36 -1.97 13.58 -11.30
CA GLU A 36 -0.52 13.83 -11.42
C GLU A 36 0.28 12.74 -10.70
N ASN A 37 -0.05 12.46 -9.43
CA ASN A 37 0.65 11.47 -8.62
C ASN A 37 0.59 10.07 -9.25
N ILE A 38 -0.61 9.63 -9.68
CA ILE A 38 -0.79 8.34 -10.34
C ILE A 38 0.02 8.27 -11.64
N ASN A 39 -0.05 9.30 -12.48
CA ASN A 39 0.66 9.31 -13.75
C ASN A 39 2.18 9.31 -13.55
N ASN A 40 2.69 10.07 -12.60
CA ASN A 40 4.11 10.11 -12.26
C ASN A 40 4.59 8.74 -11.74
N PHE A 41 3.79 8.07 -10.89
CA PHE A 41 4.10 6.73 -10.42
C PHE A 41 4.14 5.72 -11.59
N LYS A 42 3.11 5.69 -12.42
CA LYS A 42 3.05 4.82 -13.60
C LYS A 42 4.21 5.07 -14.57
N LYS A 43 4.52 6.35 -14.85
CA LYS A 43 5.65 6.74 -15.71
C LYS A 43 6.98 6.26 -15.16
N SER A 44 7.17 6.32 -13.83
CA SER A 44 8.42 5.92 -13.18
C SER A 44 8.74 4.42 -13.33
N PHE A 45 7.73 3.58 -13.48
CA PHE A 45 7.87 2.12 -13.53
C PHE A 45 7.34 1.48 -14.83
N ARG A 46 7.10 2.28 -15.87
CA ARG A 46 6.52 1.80 -17.14
C ARG A 46 7.33 0.71 -17.85
N SER A 47 8.63 0.63 -17.56
CA SER A 47 9.58 -0.27 -18.23
C SER A 47 9.31 -1.77 -18.00
N PHE A 48 8.55 -2.14 -16.96
CA PHE A 48 8.18 -3.53 -16.66
C PHE A 48 6.68 -3.71 -16.33
N SER A 49 5.88 -2.66 -16.54
CA SER A 49 4.40 -2.69 -16.45
C SER A 49 3.88 -3.37 -15.18
N PRO A 50 4.20 -2.90 -13.96
CA PRO A 50 3.79 -3.54 -12.72
C PRO A 50 2.28 -3.47 -12.52
N LEU A 51 1.72 -4.42 -11.76
CA LEU A 51 0.41 -4.26 -11.17
C LEU A 51 0.52 -3.26 -10.01
N ILE A 52 -0.26 -2.18 -10.06
CA ILE A 52 -0.30 -1.16 -9.02
C ILE A 52 -1.62 -1.30 -8.27
N CYS A 53 -1.57 -1.69 -7.00
CA CYS A 53 -2.71 -1.84 -6.10
C CYS A 53 -2.70 -0.67 -5.12
N PHE A 54 -3.67 0.23 -5.21
CA PHE A 54 -3.79 1.34 -4.26
C PHE A 54 -4.05 0.80 -2.84
N ALA A 55 -3.24 1.20 -1.86
CA ALA A 55 -3.44 0.83 -0.47
C ALA A 55 -4.64 1.58 0.12
N VAL A 56 -5.79 0.89 0.22
CA VAL A 56 -7.09 1.47 0.60
C VAL A 56 -7.07 2.06 2.02
N LYS A 57 -6.26 1.48 2.93
CA LYS A 57 -6.03 2.02 4.29
C LYS A 57 -5.58 3.48 4.32
N SER A 58 -5.00 3.99 3.24
CA SER A 58 -4.58 5.40 3.16
C SER A 58 -5.75 6.36 2.89
N ASN A 59 -6.82 5.89 2.27
CA ASN A 59 -8.09 6.60 2.12
C ASN A 59 -9.19 5.64 1.65
N THR A 60 -10.18 5.40 2.52
CA THR A 60 -11.29 4.47 2.28
C THR A 60 -12.49 5.10 1.56
N ASN A 61 -12.42 6.38 1.18
CA ASN A 61 -13.52 7.05 0.49
C ASN A 61 -13.76 6.40 -0.88
N VAL A 62 -14.95 5.81 -1.03
CA VAL A 62 -15.35 5.07 -2.24
C VAL A 62 -15.28 5.91 -3.52
N ASN A 63 -15.52 7.23 -3.42
CA ASN A 63 -15.43 8.11 -4.58
C ASN A 63 -13.98 8.33 -5.02
N ILE A 64 -13.06 8.43 -4.07
CA ILE A 64 -11.62 8.51 -4.37
C ILE A 64 -11.14 7.19 -5.00
N ILE A 65 -11.53 6.05 -4.44
CA ILE A 65 -11.19 4.73 -5.00
C ILE A 65 -11.75 4.58 -6.42
N ARG A 66 -12.97 5.10 -6.67
CA ARG A 66 -13.59 5.10 -8.00
C ARG A 66 -12.80 5.94 -9.01
N GLU A 67 -12.29 7.10 -8.60
CA GLU A 67 -11.39 7.89 -9.45
C GLU A 67 -10.07 7.16 -9.72
N ILE A 68 -9.47 6.55 -8.72
CA ILE A 68 -8.23 5.75 -8.85
C ILE A 68 -8.42 4.57 -9.82
N LYS A 69 -9.58 3.89 -9.75
CA LYS A 69 -9.94 2.81 -10.67
C LYS A 69 -9.87 3.25 -12.13
N LYS A 70 -10.29 4.49 -12.47
CA LYS A 70 -10.27 5.00 -13.85
C LYS A 70 -8.87 5.00 -14.48
N PHE A 71 -7.83 5.01 -13.67
CA PHE A 71 -6.44 4.89 -14.12
C PHE A 71 -5.96 3.44 -14.26
N GLY A 72 -6.83 2.46 -14.06
CA GLY A 72 -6.54 1.03 -14.22
C GLY A 72 -5.85 0.39 -13.02
N LEU A 73 -5.76 1.07 -11.86
CA LEU A 73 -5.17 0.52 -10.64
C LEU A 73 -6.08 -0.54 -10.01
N GLY A 74 -5.44 -1.48 -9.29
CA GLY A 74 -6.07 -2.40 -8.36
C GLY A 74 -6.17 -1.82 -6.95
N ALA A 75 -6.40 -2.69 -5.97
CA ALA A 75 -6.47 -2.32 -4.56
C ALA A 75 -5.67 -3.29 -3.68
N ASP A 76 -4.92 -2.76 -2.71
CA ASP A 76 -4.44 -3.48 -1.53
C ASP A 76 -5.40 -3.17 -0.37
N VAL A 77 -5.98 -4.22 0.21
CA VAL A 77 -6.96 -4.14 1.29
C VAL A 77 -6.47 -4.91 2.51
N VAL A 78 -6.80 -4.44 3.71
CA VAL A 78 -6.36 -5.05 4.98
C VAL A 78 -7.52 -5.47 5.88
N SER A 79 -8.76 -5.34 5.39
CA SER A 79 -9.99 -5.79 6.06
C SER A 79 -11.09 -6.07 5.05
N VAL A 80 -12.14 -6.81 5.48
CA VAL A 80 -13.32 -7.02 4.63
C VAL A 80 -14.04 -5.69 4.31
N GLY A 81 -14.03 -4.73 5.23
CA GLY A 81 -14.60 -3.40 5.00
C GLY A 81 -13.91 -2.68 3.84
N GLU A 82 -12.59 -2.67 3.80
CA GLU A 82 -11.83 -2.12 2.67
C GLU A 82 -12.06 -2.89 1.37
N LEU A 83 -12.14 -4.24 1.44
CA LEU A 83 -12.49 -5.07 0.29
C LEU A 83 -13.86 -4.70 -0.28
N MET A 84 -14.86 -4.51 0.59
CA MET A 84 -16.19 -4.07 0.18
C MET A 84 -16.17 -2.69 -0.46
N MET A 85 -15.39 -1.73 0.07
CA MET A 85 -15.24 -0.40 -0.52
C MET A 85 -14.57 -0.46 -1.89
N ALA A 86 -13.53 -1.28 -2.05
CA ALA A 86 -12.86 -1.49 -3.34
C ALA A 86 -13.81 -2.08 -4.39
N LEU A 87 -14.58 -3.10 -4.01
CA LEU A 87 -15.60 -3.72 -4.89
C LEU A 87 -16.72 -2.75 -5.23
N LYS A 88 -17.23 -1.98 -4.25
CA LYS A 88 -18.25 -0.93 -4.45
C LYS A 88 -17.77 0.18 -5.38
N ALA A 89 -16.48 0.52 -5.34
CA ALA A 89 -15.86 1.44 -6.27
C ALA A 89 -15.71 0.85 -7.69
N GLY A 90 -15.90 -0.46 -7.85
CA GLY A 90 -15.81 -1.19 -9.10
C GLY A 90 -14.40 -1.62 -9.47
N ILE A 91 -13.47 -1.75 -8.51
CA ILE A 91 -12.17 -2.38 -8.75
C ILE A 91 -12.39 -3.83 -9.17
N ASN A 92 -11.70 -4.26 -10.22
CA ASN A 92 -11.77 -5.65 -10.67
C ASN A 92 -11.16 -6.57 -9.60
N PRO A 93 -11.89 -7.60 -9.11
CA PRO A 93 -11.37 -8.54 -8.12
C PRO A 93 -10.02 -9.15 -8.49
N SER A 94 -9.78 -9.43 -9.77
CA SER A 94 -8.49 -9.95 -10.25
C SER A 94 -7.30 -8.98 -10.11
N LYS A 95 -7.53 -7.77 -9.60
CA LYS A 95 -6.52 -6.76 -9.26
C LYS A 95 -6.55 -6.39 -7.77
N ILE A 96 -7.18 -7.20 -6.93
CA ILE A 96 -7.24 -6.96 -5.48
C ILE A 96 -6.30 -7.93 -4.77
N VAL A 97 -5.48 -7.38 -3.89
CA VAL A 97 -4.63 -8.11 -2.95
C VAL A 97 -5.15 -7.88 -1.54
N PHE A 98 -5.30 -8.94 -0.75
CA PHE A 98 -5.73 -8.85 0.64
C PHE A 98 -4.56 -9.16 1.56
N SER A 99 -4.01 -8.13 2.17
CA SER A 99 -2.85 -8.17 3.06
C SER A 99 -3.26 -7.99 4.53
N GLY A 100 -2.29 -7.96 5.46
CA GLY A 100 -2.49 -7.69 6.89
C GLY A 100 -2.63 -8.93 7.76
N VAL A 101 -2.37 -8.73 9.06
CA VAL A 101 -2.47 -9.75 10.11
C VAL A 101 -3.92 -9.90 10.61
N GLY A 102 -4.28 -11.07 11.11
CA GLY A 102 -5.55 -11.28 11.82
C GLY A 102 -6.79 -11.35 10.93
N LYS A 103 -6.67 -11.78 9.66
CA LYS A 103 -7.84 -12.06 8.82
C LYS A 103 -8.68 -13.18 9.45
N THR A 104 -9.94 -12.90 9.67
CA THR A 104 -10.89 -13.89 10.21
C THR A 104 -11.31 -14.91 9.16
N THR A 105 -11.83 -16.05 9.61
CA THR A 105 -12.39 -17.11 8.74
C THR A 105 -13.44 -16.54 7.77
N SER A 106 -14.32 -15.65 8.24
CA SER A 106 -15.37 -15.04 7.43
C SER A 106 -14.79 -14.09 6.37
N GLU A 107 -13.77 -13.31 6.69
CA GLU A 107 -13.09 -12.41 5.75
C GLU A 107 -12.36 -13.19 4.66
N ILE A 108 -11.65 -14.26 5.02
CA ILE A 108 -10.98 -15.15 4.07
C ILE A 108 -12.02 -15.80 3.16
N SER A 109 -13.10 -16.32 3.73
CA SER A 109 -14.20 -16.94 2.98
C SER A 109 -14.82 -15.97 1.97
N PHE A 110 -15.11 -14.74 2.40
CA PHE A 110 -15.63 -13.68 1.54
C PHE A 110 -14.66 -13.33 0.40
N ALA A 111 -13.37 -13.18 0.70
CA ALA A 111 -12.34 -12.89 -0.30
C ALA A 111 -12.24 -14.00 -1.37
N ILE A 112 -12.29 -15.26 -0.95
CA ILE A 112 -12.32 -16.43 -1.84
C ILE A 112 -13.55 -16.41 -2.75
N ASP A 113 -14.73 -16.06 -2.21
CA ASP A 113 -15.97 -15.99 -3.00
C ASP A 113 -15.94 -14.84 -4.01
N LYS A 114 -15.30 -13.74 -3.69
CA LYS A 114 -15.09 -12.61 -4.61
C LYS A 114 -14.00 -12.86 -5.65
N LYS A 115 -13.28 -14.00 -5.58
CA LYS A 115 -12.23 -14.38 -6.54
C LYS A 115 -11.17 -13.29 -6.70
N ILE A 116 -10.70 -12.72 -5.60
CA ILE A 116 -9.63 -11.72 -5.63
C ILE A 116 -8.31 -12.33 -6.13
N LEU A 117 -7.37 -11.48 -6.52
CA LEU A 117 -6.10 -11.93 -7.11
C LEU A 117 -5.28 -12.77 -6.13
N LEU A 118 -5.06 -12.26 -4.92
CA LEU A 118 -4.19 -12.86 -3.91
C LEU A 118 -4.69 -12.60 -2.49
N ILE A 119 -4.49 -13.59 -1.61
CA ILE A 119 -4.51 -13.39 -0.16
C ILE A 119 -3.05 -13.52 0.32
N ASN A 120 -2.46 -12.42 0.81
CA ASN A 120 -1.12 -12.41 1.39
C ASN A 120 -1.19 -12.86 2.85
N ALA A 121 -0.70 -14.06 3.15
CA ALA A 121 -0.67 -14.62 4.49
C ALA A 121 0.60 -14.20 5.24
N GLU A 122 0.49 -14.11 6.57
CA GLU A 122 1.57 -13.67 7.47
C GLU A 122 1.96 -14.74 8.51
N SER A 123 1.40 -15.96 8.40
CA SER A 123 1.77 -17.11 9.24
C SER A 123 1.40 -18.45 8.60
N LEU A 124 2.04 -19.53 9.07
CA LEU A 124 1.69 -20.89 8.64
C LEU A 124 0.29 -21.29 9.10
N SER A 125 -0.14 -20.86 10.29
CA SER A 125 -1.49 -21.11 10.81
C SER A 125 -2.56 -20.46 9.92
N GLU A 126 -2.34 -19.23 9.49
CA GLU A 126 -3.23 -18.55 8.55
C GLU A 126 -3.34 -19.31 7.21
N ILE A 127 -2.22 -19.79 6.68
CA ILE A 127 -2.21 -20.58 5.43
C ILE A 127 -2.98 -21.89 5.59
N LYS A 128 -2.84 -22.57 6.72
CA LYS A 128 -3.63 -23.77 7.03
C LYS A 128 -5.13 -23.46 7.05
N GLU A 129 -5.52 -22.35 7.65
CA GLU A 129 -6.92 -21.89 7.68
C GLU A 129 -7.44 -21.54 6.27
N ILE A 130 -6.65 -20.80 5.48
CA ILE A 130 -6.97 -20.49 4.08
C ILE A 130 -7.17 -21.79 3.28
N ASN A 131 -6.29 -22.76 3.46
CA ASN A 131 -6.39 -24.08 2.79
C ASN A 131 -7.65 -24.83 3.22
N ARG A 132 -7.99 -24.83 4.52
CA ARG A 132 -9.21 -25.46 5.06
C ARG A 132 -10.47 -24.87 4.42
N ILE A 133 -10.55 -23.53 4.33
CA ILE A 133 -11.69 -22.82 3.72
C ILE A 133 -11.73 -23.09 2.21
N ALA A 134 -10.60 -23.04 1.52
CA ALA A 134 -10.55 -23.33 0.09
C ALA A 134 -11.00 -24.78 -0.21
N LYS A 135 -10.59 -25.74 0.62
CA LYS A 135 -11.03 -27.15 0.53
C LYS A 135 -12.54 -27.29 0.73
N SER A 136 -13.12 -26.66 1.77
CA SER A 136 -14.57 -26.72 2.03
C SER A 136 -15.41 -26.12 0.90
N LYS A 137 -14.83 -25.19 0.13
CA LYS A 137 -15.47 -24.56 -1.04
C LYS A 137 -15.13 -25.26 -2.36
N ASN A 138 -14.36 -26.35 -2.32
CA ASN A 138 -13.85 -27.04 -3.51
C ASN A 138 -13.17 -26.07 -4.51
N LYS A 139 -12.36 -25.14 -4.00
CA LYS A 139 -11.65 -24.14 -4.80
C LYS A 139 -10.14 -24.31 -4.66
N ARG A 140 -9.42 -23.94 -5.72
CA ARG A 140 -7.97 -23.70 -5.69
C ARG A 140 -7.71 -22.20 -5.81
N ILE A 141 -7.01 -21.62 -4.86
CA ILE A 141 -6.82 -20.17 -4.78
C ILE A 141 -5.35 -19.80 -4.80
N LYS A 142 -5.05 -18.65 -5.40
CA LYS A 142 -3.70 -18.07 -5.38
C LYS A 142 -3.49 -17.38 -4.04
N ILE A 143 -2.35 -17.65 -3.42
CA ILE A 143 -1.92 -17.00 -2.18
C ILE A 143 -0.54 -16.37 -2.34
N GLY A 144 -0.27 -15.37 -1.51
CA GLY A 144 1.05 -14.85 -1.26
C GLY A 144 1.50 -15.13 0.18
N VAL A 145 2.79 -15.01 0.42
CA VAL A 145 3.36 -15.05 1.78
C VAL A 145 4.18 -13.80 1.99
N ARG A 146 3.88 -13.06 3.05
CA ARG A 146 4.69 -11.93 3.45
C ARG A 146 5.89 -12.36 4.23
N LEU A 147 7.05 -12.10 3.64
CA LEU A 147 8.35 -12.32 4.25
C LEU A 147 8.82 -11.06 4.97
N ASN A 148 9.34 -11.20 6.19
CA ASN A 148 10.11 -10.16 6.83
C ASN A 148 11.57 -10.22 6.31
N PRO A 149 12.02 -9.23 5.51
CA PRO A 149 13.35 -9.26 4.91
C PRO A 149 14.46 -8.87 5.89
N ASN A 150 14.14 -8.55 7.13
CA ASN A 150 15.06 -7.99 8.15
C ASN A 150 15.84 -6.79 7.60
N THR A 151 15.13 -5.85 7.00
CA THR A 151 15.70 -4.65 6.38
C THR A 151 15.20 -3.40 7.10
N ASP A 152 16.12 -2.59 7.62
CA ASP A 152 15.79 -1.30 8.22
C ASP A 152 15.49 -0.28 7.13
N ALA A 153 14.27 0.24 7.15
CA ALA A 153 13.81 1.29 6.23
C ALA A 153 14.36 2.69 6.57
N LYS A 154 15.03 2.85 7.73
CA LYS A 154 15.52 4.13 8.25
C LYS A 154 14.43 5.19 8.35
N THR A 155 13.26 4.80 8.81
CA THR A 155 12.10 5.64 9.10
C THR A 155 11.81 5.65 10.60
N LEU A 156 10.79 6.40 11.04
CA LEU A 156 10.33 6.37 12.43
C LEU A 156 9.99 4.93 12.85
N SER A 157 10.30 4.56 14.09
CA SER A 157 10.11 3.19 14.60
C SER A 157 8.66 2.72 14.48
N GLN A 158 7.70 3.63 14.69
CA GLN A 158 6.26 3.36 14.64
C GLN A 158 5.76 2.94 13.25
N ILE A 159 6.45 3.34 12.17
CA ILE A 159 6.07 3.06 10.78
C ILE A 159 7.08 2.16 10.06
N SER A 160 8.06 1.61 10.77
CA SER A 160 8.98 0.57 10.28
C SER A 160 8.33 -0.80 10.42
N THR A 161 8.38 -1.62 9.37
CA THR A 161 7.77 -2.96 9.35
C THR A 161 8.70 -4.06 8.87
N GLY A 162 9.95 -3.72 8.54
CA GLY A 162 10.93 -4.64 7.95
C GLY A 162 12.00 -5.15 8.90
N LYS A 163 12.01 -4.74 10.17
CA LYS A 163 12.99 -5.19 11.17
C LYS A 163 12.58 -6.52 11.80
N LYS A 164 13.54 -7.23 12.38
CA LYS A 164 13.33 -8.55 13.02
C LYS A 164 12.28 -8.53 14.12
N GLU A 165 12.22 -7.45 14.91
CA GLU A 165 11.30 -7.27 16.02
C GLU A 165 9.88 -6.88 15.61
N ASN A 166 9.67 -6.59 14.32
CA ASN A 166 8.34 -6.20 13.85
C ASN A 166 7.40 -7.40 13.75
N LYS A 167 6.13 -7.18 14.12
CA LYS A 167 5.07 -8.21 14.12
C LYS A 167 4.67 -8.73 12.74
N PHE A 168 5.17 -8.12 11.66
CA PHE A 168 4.71 -8.38 10.30
C PHE A 168 5.59 -9.38 9.56
N GLY A 169 4.94 -10.29 8.82
CA GLY A 169 5.57 -11.26 7.97
C GLY A 169 6.25 -12.41 8.72
N VAL A 170 6.60 -13.44 7.99
CA VAL A 170 7.30 -14.61 8.52
C VAL A 170 8.82 -14.46 8.39
N ASN A 171 9.57 -15.12 9.26
CA ASN A 171 11.02 -15.28 9.12
C ASN A 171 11.37 -16.29 8.01
N LYS A 172 12.65 -16.39 7.67
CA LYS A 172 13.12 -17.28 6.58
C LYS A 172 12.82 -18.75 6.80
N ASN A 173 12.95 -19.25 8.02
CA ASN A 173 12.72 -20.68 8.33
C ASN A 173 11.24 -21.03 8.12
N THR A 174 10.36 -20.26 8.74
CA THR A 174 8.91 -20.40 8.56
C THR A 174 8.50 -20.24 7.08
N PHE A 175 9.18 -19.37 6.33
CA PHE A 175 8.92 -19.21 4.90
C PHE A 175 9.21 -20.48 4.11
N TYR A 176 10.30 -21.20 4.40
CA TYR A 176 10.60 -22.49 3.76
C TYR A 176 9.63 -23.60 4.18
N GLU A 177 9.22 -23.64 5.46
CA GLU A 177 8.16 -24.55 5.93
C GLU A 177 6.87 -24.33 5.16
N ILE A 178 6.48 -23.08 4.94
CA ILE A 178 5.30 -22.71 4.16
C ILE A 178 5.40 -23.19 2.72
N ILE A 179 6.55 -23.00 2.06
CA ILE A 179 6.75 -23.51 0.70
C ILE A 179 6.53 -25.02 0.65
N ASN A 180 7.10 -25.76 1.61
CA ASN A 180 6.93 -27.23 1.67
C ASN A 180 5.48 -27.63 1.92
N TYR A 181 4.77 -26.93 2.82
CA TYR A 181 3.35 -27.16 3.05
C TYR A 181 2.52 -26.91 1.79
N CYS A 182 2.77 -25.80 1.09
CA CYS A 182 2.02 -25.44 -0.12
C CYS A 182 2.24 -26.40 -1.29
N LYS A 183 3.45 -26.98 -1.43
CA LYS A 183 3.75 -27.98 -2.46
C LYS A 183 2.84 -29.21 -2.35
N ASN A 184 2.46 -29.59 -1.13
CA ASN A 184 1.64 -30.76 -0.84
C ASN A 184 0.13 -30.43 -0.76
N SER A 185 -0.26 -29.18 -0.98
CA SER A 185 -1.66 -28.74 -0.92
C SER A 185 -2.29 -28.67 -2.31
N LYS A 186 -3.49 -29.26 -2.45
CA LYS A 186 -4.27 -29.22 -3.70
C LYS A 186 -5.11 -27.96 -3.85
N ASN A 187 -5.45 -27.28 -2.75
CA ASN A 187 -6.42 -26.17 -2.73
C ASN A 187 -5.81 -24.79 -2.67
N ILE A 188 -4.49 -24.69 -2.45
CA ILE A 188 -3.76 -23.42 -2.47
C ILE A 188 -2.62 -23.48 -3.48
N ASP A 189 -2.34 -22.33 -4.07
CA ASP A 189 -1.29 -22.15 -5.06
C ASP A 189 -0.44 -20.95 -4.64
N LEU A 190 0.74 -21.20 -4.09
CA LEU A 190 1.65 -20.14 -3.63
C LEU A 190 2.27 -19.44 -4.84
N LYS A 191 1.74 -18.28 -5.20
CA LYS A 191 2.15 -17.51 -6.39
C LYS A 191 2.93 -16.26 -6.09
N CYS A 192 2.85 -15.74 -4.87
CA CYS A 192 3.45 -14.45 -4.53
C CYS A 192 4.36 -14.54 -3.31
N LEU A 193 5.54 -13.93 -3.41
CA LEU A 193 6.33 -13.52 -2.26
C LEU A 193 6.11 -12.02 -2.07
N SER A 194 5.59 -11.63 -0.92
CA SER A 194 5.33 -10.25 -0.56
C SER A 194 6.35 -9.74 0.47
N VAL A 195 6.76 -8.49 0.33
CA VAL A 195 7.61 -7.78 1.28
C VAL A 195 7.13 -6.34 1.46
N HIS A 196 7.21 -5.85 2.69
CA HIS A 196 6.92 -4.44 2.98
C HIS A 196 7.82 -3.97 4.14
N ILE A 197 8.66 -2.97 3.91
CA ILE A 197 9.72 -2.57 4.85
C ILE A 197 9.38 -1.36 5.71
N GLY A 198 8.28 -0.69 5.43
CA GLY A 198 7.85 0.48 6.20
C GLY A 198 7.13 1.53 5.38
N SER A 199 6.88 2.68 5.99
CA SER A 199 6.22 3.83 5.37
C SER A 199 7.11 5.06 5.41
N GLN A 200 6.80 6.07 4.59
CA GLN A 200 7.51 7.35 4.51
C GLN A 200 9.01 7.20 4.16
N ILE A 201 9.32 6.30 3.25
CA ILE A 201 10.70 6.04 2.80
C ILE A 201 11.04 7.03 1.68
N LEU A 202 12.04 7.89 1.93
CA LEU A 202 12.50 8.92 1.00
C LEU A 202 13.86 8.59 0.35
N ASP A 203 14.43 7.43 0.71
CA ASP A 203 15.70 6.93 0.20
C ASP A 203 15.48 5.60 -0.55
N HIS A 204 16.08 5.45 -1.72
CA HIS A 204 15.99 4.22 -2.51
C HIS A 204 16.85 3.07 -1.96
N ARG A 205 17.88 3.34 -1.17
CA ARG A 205 18.83 2.35 -0.65
C ARG A 205 18.20 1.24 0.21
N PRO A 206 17.21 1.50 1.07
CA PRO A 206 16.46 0.44 1.76
C PRO A 206 15.77 -0.54 0.78
N TYR A 207 15.21 -0.03 -0.31
CA TYR A 207 14.58 -0.87 -1.35
C TYR A 207 15.60 -1.73 -2.09
N GLU A 208 16.80 -1.21 -2.37
CA GLU A 208 17.90 -2.00 -2.96
C GLU A 208 18.32 -3.15 -2.04
N LYS A 209 18.43 -2.88 -0.73
CA LYS A 209 18.74 -3.92 0.28
C LYS A 209 17.64 -4.97 0.34
N MET A 210 16.39 -4.56 0.34
CA MET A 210 15.24 -5.46 0.29
C MET A 210 15.27 -6.36 -0.93
N LEU A 211 15.46 -5.80 -2.14
CA LEU A 211 15.54 -6.57 -3.39
C LEU A 211 16.70 -7.57 -3.36
N LYS A 212 17.84 -7.20 -2.77
CA LYS A 212 18.99 -8.11 -2.58
C LYS A 212 18.63 -9.27 -1.66
N ALA A 213 17.97 -9.01 -0.53
CA ALA A 213 17.51 -10.05 0.40
C ALA A 213 16.49 -10.99 -0.25
N VAL A 214 15.52 -10.45 -0.99
CA VAL A 214 14.53 -11.25 -1.75
C VAL A 214 15.23 -12.11 -2.80
N SER A 215 16.19 -11.55 -3.56
CA SER A 215 16.94 -12.30 -4.56
C SER A 215 17.71 -13.48 -3.95
N GLN A 216 18.32 -13.30 -2.77
CA GLN A 216 19.00 -14.37 -2.06
C GLN A 216 18.06 -15.53 -1.65
N ILE A 217 16.83 -15.20 -1.28
CA ILE A 217 15.81 -16.20 -0.92
C ILE A 217 15.32 -16.94 -2.17
N LEU A 218 15.03 -16.21 -3.24
CA LEU A 218 14.60 -16.82 -4.50
C LEU A 218 15.65 -17.79 -5.06
N ASN A 219 16.93 -17.47 -4.94
CA ASN A 219 18.01 -18.34 -5.38
C ASN A 219 18.16 -19.63 -4.53
N LYS A 220 17.68 -19.60 -3.27
CA LYS A 220 17.73 -20.76 -2.35
C LYS A 220 16.50 -21.65 -2.39
N THR A 221 15.45 -21.25 -3.12
CA THR A 221 14.23 -22.03 -3.25
C THR A 221 14.02 -22.50 -4.69
N ASN A 222 13.57 -23.76 -4.85
CA ASN A 222 13.14 -24.30 -6.13
C ASN A 222 11.68 -23.93 -6.46
N HIS A 223 11.03 -23.08 -5.65
CA HIS A 223 9.68 -22.65 -5.89
C HIS A 223 9.63 -21.51 -6.90
N LYS A 224 8.74 -21.61 -7.89
CA LYS A 224 8.54 -20.58 -8.93
C LYS A 224 7.40 -19.65 -8.55
N PHE A 225 7.72 -18.42 -8.19
CA PHE A 225 6.74 -17.37 -7.96
C PHE A 225 6.29 -16.73 -9.28
N GLU A 226 5.02 -16.39 -9.38
CA GLU A 226 4.47 -15.58 -10.49
C GLU A 226 4.66 -14.08 -10.20
N PHE A 227 4.51 -13.70 -8.91
CA PHE A 227 4.55 -12.32 -8.47
C PHE A 227 5.58 -12.12 -7.36
N ILE A 228 6.22 -10.95 -7.38
CA ILE A 228 6.89 -10.37 -6.22
C ILE A 228 6.17 -9.06 -5.89
N ASP A 229 5.55 -9.04 -4.71
CA ASP A 229 4.90 -7.85 -4.20
C ASP A 229 5.90 -7.08 -3.33
N LEU A 230 6.27 -5.90 -3.81
CA LEU A 230 7.26 -5.02 -3.16
C LEU A 230 6.62 -4.07 -2.14
N GLY A 231 5.31 -4.22 -1.92
CA GLY A 231 4.56 -3.36 -1.02
C GLY A 231 4.51 -1.91 -1.47
N GLY A 232 4.31 -1.04 -0.50
CA GLY A 232 4.28 0.40 -0.70
C GLY A 232 5.49 1.10 -0.03
N GLY A 233 5.16 2.02 0.86
CA GLY A 233 6.15 2.70 1.70
C GLY A 233 6.76 3.94 1.09
N MET A 234 6.58 4.20 -0.21
CA MET A 234 7.12 5.39 -0.87
C MET A 234 6.56 6.65 -0.23
N GLY A 235 7.46 7.46 0.31
CA GLY A 235 7.14 8.69 1.03
C GLY A 235 6.86 9.88 0.12
N ILE A 236 6.28 10.91 0.73
CA ILE A 236 6.11 12.26 0.15
C ILE A 236 6.90 13.27 0.97
N THR A 237 7.17 14.44 0.39
CA THR A 237 7.80 15.55 1.10
C THR A 237 6.73 16.40 1.76
N TYR A 238 6.82 16.57 3.08
CA TYR A 238 5.97 17.48 3.85
C TYR A 238 6.58 18.88 3.99
N THR A 239 7.90 19.00 3.78
CA THR A 239 8.63 20.26 3.82
C THR A 239 9.60 20.34 2.66
N ASP A 240 9.92 21.55 2.20
CA ASP A 240 10.87 21.74 1.09
C ASP A 240 12.30 21.28 1.40
N LYS A 241 12.62 21.08 2.68
CA LYS A 241 13.93 20.57 3.16
C LYS A 241 14.10 19.06 2.92
N ASN A 242 13.03 18.31 2.73
CA ASN A 242 13.09 16.86 2.58
C ASN A 242 13.42 16.46 1.14
N LYS A 243 14.39 15.57 0.97
CA LYS A 243 14.70 14.97 -0.33
C LYS A 243 13.53 14.08 -0.79
N LYS A 244 13.18 14.17 -2.08
CA LYS A 244 12.21 13.26 -2.70
C LYS A 244 12.85 11.90 -2.97
N LEU A 245 12.05 10.83 -2.87
CA LEU A 245 12.49 9.48 -3.29
C LEU A 245 12.92 9.51 -4.76
N ASN A 246 14.11 8.98 -5.03
CA ASN A 246 14.61 8.86 -6.40
C ASN A 246 14.03 7.62 -7.07
N TYR A 247 12.89 7.77 -7.72
CA TYR A 247 12.21 6.69 -8.45
C TYR A 247 13.06 6.11 -9.59
N LYS A 248 13.92 6.90 -10.24
CA LYS A 248 14.80 6.41 -11.31
C LYS A 248 15.81 5.39 -10.76
N LYS A 249 16.43 5.67 -9.62
CA LYS A 249 17.35 4.72 -8.97
C LYS A 249 16.62 3.47 -8.49
N TYR A 250 15.42 3.62 -7.92
CA TYR A 250 14.61 2.47 -7.50
C TYR A 250 14.19 1.61 -8.71
N ASN A 251 13.74 2.22 -9.80
CA ASN A 251 13.43 1.51 -11.05
C ASN A 251 14.65 0.74 -11.59
N THR A 252 15.83 1.35 -11.59
CA THR A 252 17.08 0.68 -12.02
C THR A 252 17.38 -0.54 -11.17
N ALA A 253 17.18 -0.47 -9.85
CA ALA A 253 17.39 -1.62 -8.95
C ALA A 253 16.40 -2.76 -9.26
N ILE A 254 15.13 -2.43 -9.52
CA ILE A 254 14.11 -3.43 -9.92
C ILE A 254 14.47 -4.07 -11.27
N LEU A 255 14.88 -3.30 -12.25
CA LEU A 255 15.30 -3.85 -13.55
C LEU A 255 16.49 -4.80 -13.42
N LYS A 256 17.46 -4.48 -12.55
CA LYS A 256 18.55 -5.41 -12.20
C LYS A 256 18.03 -6.72 -11.59
N PHE A 257 17.04 -6.63 -10.71
CA PHE A 257 16.38 -7.78 -10.09
C PHE A 257 15.64 -8.64 -11.13
N LEU A 258 14.85 -8.00 -12.02
CA LEU A 258 14.06 -8.68 -13.05
C LEU A 258 14.90 -9.37 -14.13
N ARG A 259 16.12 -8.91 -14.39
CA ARG A 259 17.07 -9.63 -15.27
C ARG A 259 17.45 -11.00 -14.73
N LYS A 260 17.42 -11.19 -13.40
CA LYS A 260 17.75 -12.45 -12.72
C LYS A 260 16.53 -13.33 -12.45
N HIS A 261 15.38 -12.70 -12.29
CA HIS A 261 14.14 -13.37 -11.85
C HIS A 261 12.99 -13.02 -12.80
N LYS A 262 12.44 -14.03 -13.46
CA LYS A 262 11.30 -13.88 -14.39
C LYS A 262 9.99 -13.84 -13.60
N VAL A 263 9.66 -12.69 -13.01
CA VAL A 263 8.47 -12.47 -12.18
C VAL A 263 7.76 -11.18 -12.55
N LYS A 264 6.49 -11.07 -12.18
CA LYS A 264 5.72 -9.83 -12.28
C LYS A 264 5.80 -9.07 -10.96
N ILE A 265 5.90 -7.75 -11.03
CA ILE A 265 5.96 -6.89 -9.84
C ILE A 265 4.56 -6.39 -9.48
N ILE A 266 4.26 -6.43 -8.18
CA ILE A 266 3.12 -5.74 -7.56
C ILE A 266 3.68 -4.60 -6.71
N PHE A 267 3.00 -3.45 -6.72
CA PHE A 267 3.20 -2.33 -5.81
C PHE A 267 1.92 -2.00 -5.07
N GLU A 268 2.04 -1.59 -3.81
CA GLU A 268 0.94 -1.18 -2.95
C GLU A 268 1.09 0.29 -2.48
N PRO A 269 1.17 1.28 -3.40
CA PRO A 269 1.32 2.67 -3.01
C PRO A 269 0.06 3.21 -2.34
N GLY A 270 0.20 3.80 -1.17
CA GLY A 270 -0.86 4.57 -0.50
C GLY A 270 -0.49 6.05 -0.45
N ARG A 271 0.38 6.40 0.50
CA ARG A 271 0.82 7.78 0.77
C ARG A 271 1.30 8.52 -0.49
N SER A 272 2.11 7.90 -1.33
CA SER A 272 2.63 8.52 -2.56
C SER A 272 1.55 8.84 -3.61
N ILE A 273 0.36 8.25 -3.50
CA ILE A 273 -0.77 8.53 -4.39
C ILE A 273 -1.68 9.61 -3.80
N ILE A 274 -2.03 9.51 -2.49
CA ILE A 274 -3.11 10.31 -1.90
C ILE A 274 -2.64 11.35 -0.87
N GLY A 275 -1.43 11.21 -0.33
CA GLY A 275 -1.02 11.91 0.89
C GLY A 275 -0.94 13.44 0.79
N ASP A 276 -0.70 13.99 -0.40
CA ASP A 276 -0.62 15.43 -0.66
C ASP A 276 -1.80 15.96 -1.48
N THR A 277 -2.86 15.17 -1.63
CA THR A 277 -4.05 15.55 -2.41
C THR A 277 -5.15 16.16 -1.56
N GLY A 278 -5.18 15.84 -0.26
CA GLY A 278 -6.21 16.24 0.68
C GLY A 278 -5.84 17.50 1.46
N THR A 279 -6.84 18.28 1.80
CA THR A 279 -6.73 19.48 2.64
C THR A 279 -7.87 19.51 3.63
N LEU A 280 -7.56 19.60 4.92
CA LEU A 280 -8.55 19.87 5.96
C LEU A 280 -8.82 21.37 6.02
N VAL A 281 -10.10 21.74 5.93
CA VAL A 281 -10.57 23.12 6.07
C VAL A 281 -11.44 23.22 7.31
N SER A 282 -11.09 24.15 8.21
CA SER A 282 -11.85 24.42 9.43
C SER A 282 -12.01 25.92 9.64
N LYS A 283 -12.95 26.32 10.51
CA LYS A 283 -13.19 27.70 10.92
C LYS A 283 -12.76 27.87 12.38
N ILE A 284 -12.05 28.95 12.67
CA ILE A 284 -11.79 29.37 14.06
C ILE A 284 -13.13 29.84 14.64
N ILE A 285 -13.60 29.22 15.72
CA ILE A 285 -14.85 29.58 16.38
C ILE A 285 -14.59 30.60 17.48
N TYR A 286 -13.58 30.35 18.31
CA TYR A 286 -13.19 31.21 19.42
C TYR A 286 -11.68 31.37 19.51
N ILE A 287 -11.23 32.52 20.00
CA ILE A 287 -9.82 32.78 20.34
C ILE A 287 -9.78 33.03 21.84
N LYS A 288 -8.94 32.26 22.57
CA LYS A 288 -8.68 32.45 23.98
C LYS A 288 -7.24 32.92 24.19
N ALA A 289 -7.09 34.12 24.78
CA ALA A 289 -5.78 34.58 25.21
C ALA A 289 -5.31 33.76 26.43
N VAL A 290 -4.06 33.32 26.41
CA VAL A 290 -3.42 32.58 27.51
C VAL A 290 -2.06 33.21 27.82
N SER A 291 -1.57 32.99 29.03
CA SER A 291 -0.32 33.61 29.50
C SER A 291 0.96 33.00 28.92
N TYR A 292 0.89 31.98 28.10
CA TYR A 292 2.05 31.38 27.41
C TYR A 292 1.99 31.63 25.90
N THR A 293 3.16 31.84 25.31
CA THR A 293 3.34 32.43 23.98
C THR A 293 3.26 31.45 22.80
N HIS A 294 2.99 30.14 23.00
CA HIS A 294 2.96 29.16 21.92
C HIS A 294 1.72 28.29 21.96
N LEU A 295 0.73 28.64 21.14
CA LEU A 295 -0.31 27.72 20.68
C LEU A 295 0.13 27.13 19.34
N THR A 296 0.82 26.01 19.35
CA THR A 296 0.94 25.18 18.16
C THR A 296 -0.24 24.24 18.13
N LEU A 297 -1.18 24.48 17.23
CA LEU A 297 -2.05 23.39 16.78
C LEU A 297 -1.12 22.29 16.24
N PRO A 298 -1.22 21.03 16.68
CA PRO A 298 -0.46 19.96 16.07
C PRO A 298 -0.92 19.84 14.63
N THR A 299 -0.16 20.44 13.72
CA THR A 299 -0.36 20.35 12.26
C THR A 299 0.26 19.10 11.67
N ILE A 300 0.73 18.19 12.52
CA ILE A 300 1.25 16.89 12.09
C ILE A 300 0.09 15.91 12.14
N PRO A 301 -0.39 15.40 10.99
CA PRO A 301 -1.30 14.28 11.02
C PRO A 301 -0.52 13.10 11.58
N THR A 302 -0.83 12.71 12.82
CA THR A 302 -0.50 11.40 13.35
C THR A 302 -1.38 10.38 12.62
N VAL A 303 -0.82 9.71 11.62
CA VAL A 303 -1.33 8.48 11.05
C VAL A 303 -0.22 7.44 11.09
#